data_4bfd894ea164ec79afa303d233996b1a
#
_entry.id   4bfd894ea164ec79afa303d233996b1a
#
_cell.length_a   1.000
_cell.length_b   1.000
_cell.length_c   1.000
_cell.angle_alpha   90.00
_cell.angle_beta   90.00
_cell.angle_gamma   90.00
#
_symmetry.space_group_name_H-M   'P 1'
#
loop_
_entity.id
_entity.type
_entity.pdbx_description
1 polymer ?
#
loop_
_entity_poly.entity_id
_entity_poly.type
_entity_poly.pdbx_seq_one_letter_code
_entity_poly.pdbx_strand_id
1 'polypeptide(L)'
;ENSLRLTANTGHIKYFVDRLWACWSEYVSHYSILDDVGHFHIRMIKLQKTLPGEGYHQWHFESDNMDRAGRIAAWGCYLNTVDQGGETEWLYQGIRIPSIQGNLVIWPAAFTHTHRGNPPLSGEKYLLTGWIEL
;
A
#
# COMPACT_ATOMS: atom_id res chain seq x y z
N GLU A 1 16.30 -0.13 1.83
CA GLU A 1 15.12 0.69 1.53
C GLU A 1 15.25 2.06 2.16
N ASN A 2 15.11 3.10 1.34
CA ASN A 2 15.01 4.47 1.81
C ASN A 2 13.55 4.90 1.80
N SER A 3 13.05 5.44 2.90
CA SER A 3 11.68 5.92 2.99
C SER A 3 11.58 7.33 3.56
N LEU A 4 10.64 8.11 3.03
CA LEU A 4 10.27 9.44 3.48
C LEU A 4 8.82 9.41 3.95
N ARG A 5 8.56 10.00 5.10
CA ARG A 5 7.20 10.14 5.63
C ARG A 5 6.61 11.48 5.21
N LEU A 6 5.40 11.45 4.69
CA LEU A 6 4.67 12.61 4.21
C LEU A 6 3.35 12.73 4.98
N THR A 7 2.81 13.94 5.06
CA THR A 7 1.49 14.18 5.63
C THR A 7 0.47 14.48 4.53
N ALA A 8 -0.79 14.19 4.78
CA ALA A 8 -1.86 14.43 3.81
C ALA A 8 -2.03 15.91 3.40
N ASN A 9 -1.49 16.84 4.19
CA ASN A 9 -1.57 18.29 3.94
C ASN A 9 -0.36 18.85 3.20
N THR A 10 0.60 18.02 2.83
CA THR A 10 1.77 18.46 2.06
C THR A 10 1.34 18.73 0.61
N GLY A 11 1.46 19.95 0.13
CA GLY A 11 1.12 20.48 -1.20
C GLY A 11 0.69 19.49 -2.30
N HIS A 12 1.64 18.92 -3.02
CA HIS A 12 1.37 17.98 -4.12
C HIS A 12 0.68 16.68 -3.70
N ILE A 13 0.77 16.30 -2.43
CA ILE A 13 0.16 15.09 -1.88
C ILE A 13 -1.36 15.21 -1.82
N LYS A 14 -1.91 16.41 -1.70
CA LYS A 14 -3.37 16.59 -1.65
C LYS A 14 -4.06 16.02 -2.90
N TYR A 15 -3.50 16.25 -4.08
CA TYR A 15 -4.04 15.68 -5.32
C TYR A 15 -4.08 14.14 -5.26
N PHE A 16 -2.99 13.55 -4.79
CA PHE A 16 -2.93 12.09 -4.62
C PHE A 16 -3.94 11.59 -3.58
N VAL A 17 -4.04 12.27 -2.44
CA VAL A 17 -4.97 11.90 -1.36
C VAL A 17 -6.42 11.95 -1.84
N ASP A 18 -6.80 12.96 -2.61
CA ASP A 18 -8.14 13.05 -3.17
C ASP A 18 -8.44 11.86 -4.10
N ARG A 19 -7.46 11.42 -4.90
CA ARG A 19 -7.57 10.24 -5.76
C ARG A 19 -7.61 8.93 -4.95
N LEU A 20 -6.83 8.84 -3.89
CA LEU A 20 -6.85 7.70 -3.00
C LEU A 20 -8.23 7.54 -2.33
N TRP A 21 -8.83 8.62 -1.86
CA TRP A 21 -10.19 8.57 -1.29
C TRP A 21 -11.24 8.16 -2.33
N ALA A 22 -11.10 8.55 -3.57
CA ALA A 22 -11.97 8.08 -4.65
C ALA A 22 -11.84 6.57 -4.86
N CYS A 23 -10.62 6.04 -4.89
CA CYS A 23 -10.36 4.60 -4.96
C CYS A 23 -10.89 3.86 -3.73
N TRP A 24 -10.73 4.44 -2.55
CA TRP A 24 -11.28 3.88 -1.31
C TRP A 24 -12.81 3.79 -1.36
N SER A 25 -13.49 4.82 -1.86
CA SER A 25 -14.95 4.79 -2.03
C SER A 25 -15.39 3.65 -2.95
N GLU A 26 -14.65 3.40 -4.02
CA GLU A 26 -14.90 2.26 -4.91
C GLU A 26 -14.67 0.92 -4.20
N TYR A 27 -13.59 0.81 -3.42
CA TYR A 27 -13.31 -0.37 -2.60
C TYR A 27 -14.45 -0.65 -1.61
N VAL A 28 -14.93 0.36 -0.90
CA VAL A 28 -16.07 0.27 0.03
C VAL A 28 -17.33 -0.19 -0.69
N SER A 29 -17.55 0.20 -1.93
CA SER A 29 -18.72 -0.27 -2.70
C SER A 29 -18.73 -1.78 -2.91
N HIS A 30 -17.56 -2.43 -2.92
CA HIS A 30 -17.45 -3.89 -2.96
C HIS A 30 -17.58 -4.55 -1.59
N TYR A 31 -17.34 -3.80 -0.52
CA TYR A 31 -17.39 -4.28 0.87
C TYR A 31 -18.26 -3.33 1.69
N SER A 32 -19.55 -3.31 1.38
CA SER A 32 -20.50 -2.32 1.92
C SER A 32 -20.61 -2.32 3.45
N ILE A 33 -20.19 -3.39 4.12
CA ILE A 33 -20.12 -3.42 5.58
C ILE A 33 -19.21 -2.32 6.14
N LEU A 34 -18.27 -1.82 5.35
CA LEU A 34 -17.38 -0.73 5.73
C LEU A 34 -18.12 0.62 5.88
N ASP A 35 -19.29 0.77 5.25
CA ASP A 35 -20.13 1.96 5.44
C ASP A 35 -20.61 2.10 6.88
N ASP A 36 -20.73 0.99 7.61
CA ASP A 36 -21.19 0.97 9.00
C ASP A 36 -20.08 1.30 10.01
N VAL A 37 -18.85 1.37 9.58
CA VAL A 37 -17.68 1.56 10.47
C VAL A 37 -17.50 3.02 10.90
N GLY A 38 -18.02 3.98 10.16
CA GLY A 38 -17.96 5.40 10.48
C GLY A 38 -16.81 6.13 9.78
N HIS A 39 -15.82 6.62 10.53
CA HIS A 39 -14.77 7.46 9.97
C HIS A 39 -13.48 6.69 9.71
N PHE A 40 -12.85 6.99 8.56
CA PHE A 40 -11.55 6.46 8.19
C PHE A 40 -10.53 7.59 8.09
N HIS A 41 -9.28 7.28 8.42
CA HIS A 41 -8.17 8.23 8.44
C HIS A 41 -6.96 7.72 7.67
N ILE A 42 -6.27 8.64 7.01
CA ILE A 42 -4.91 8.43 6.49
C ILE A 42 -3.98 9.25 7.38
N ARG A 43 -3.26 8.57 8.27
CA ARG A 43 -2.39 9.25 9.25
C ARG A 43 -0.99 9.47 8.72
N MET A 44 -0.52 8.60 7.83
CA MET A 44 0.83 8.64 7.31
C MET A 44 0.89 8.09 5.89
N ILE A 45 1.68 8.76 5.07
CA ILE A 45 2.03 8.29 3.72
C ILE A 45 3.53 8.10 3.68
N LYS A 46 3.98 6.95 3.20
CA LYS A 46 5.40 6.64 3.02
C LYS A 46 5.75 6.68 1.53
N LEU A 47 6.76 7.44 1.18
CA LEU A 47 7.43 7.33 -0.11
C LEU A 47 8.64 6.43 0.07
N GLN A 48 8.67 5.32 -0.65
CA GLN A 48 9.74 4.32 -0.57
C GLN A 48 10.52 4.28 -1.87
N LYS A 49 11.83 4.23 -1.75
CA LYS A 49 12.77 3.95 -2.84
C LYS A 49 13.48 2.64 -2.54
N THR A 50 13.42 1.71 -3.46
CA THR A 50 14.06 0.40 -3.35
C THR A 50 15.02 0.21 -4.52
N LEU A 51 16.28 -0.06 -4.21
CA LEU A 51 17.32 -0.31 -5.22
C LEU A 51 17.24 -1.77 -5.72
N PRO A 52 17.79 -2.06 -6.91
CA PRO A 52 17.85 -3.43 -7.39
C PRO A 52 18.48 -4.39 -6.37
N GLY A 53 17.83 -5.52 -6.15
CA GLY A 53 18.24 -6.52 -5.18
C GLY A 53 17.78 -6.28 -3.75
N GLU A 54 17.35 -5.08 -3.40
CA GLU A 54 16.74 -4.79 -2.11
C GLU A 54 15.25 -5.16 -2.13
N GLY A 55 14.66 -5.37 -0.96
CA GLY A 55 13.23 -5.62 -0.85
C GLY A 55 12.81 -5.89 0.57
N TYR A 56 11.51 -5.92 0.80
CA TYR A 56 10.94 -6.32 2.06
C TYR A 56 10.51 -7.79 1.96
N HIS A 57 11.45 -8.68 2.23
CA HIS A 57 11.32 -10.10 1.94
C HIS A 57 10.49 -10.89 2.96
N GLN A 58 10.26 -10.33 4.15
CA GLN A 58 9.49 -11.02 5.19
C GLN A 58 8.00 -10.99 4.88
N TRP A 59 7.38 -12.15 4.98
CA TRP A 59 5.93 -12.26 5.01
C TRP A 59 5.39 -11.54 6.24
N HIS A 60 4.45 -10.63 6.05
CA HIS A 60 3.87 -9.82 7.12
C HIS A 60 2.45 -9.40 6.80
N PHE A 61 1.75 -8.92 7.81
CA PHE A 61 0.48 -8.21 7.67
C PHE A 61 0.49 -6.94 8.52
N GLU A 62 -0.46 -6.03 8.27
CA GLU A 62 -0.32 -4.65 8.72
C GLU A 62 -0.87 -4.38 10.12
N SER A 63 -1.80 -5.21 10.60
CA SER A 63 -2.43 -5.06 11.92
C SER A 63 -1.92 -6.10 12.93
N ASP A 64 -0.61 -6.30 12.97
CA ASP A 64 0.06 -7.40 13.68
C ASP A 64 0.27 -7.19 15.18
N ASN A 65 -0.08 -6.02 15.72
CA ASN A 65 0.03 -5.73 17.14
C ASN A 65 -0.97 -4.64 17.56
N MET A 66 -1.03 -4.34 18.85
CA MET A 66 -2.00 -3.38 19.40
C MET A 66 -1.80 -1.96 18.88
N ASP A 67 -0.56 -1.54 18.65
CA ASP A 67 -0.29 -0.18 18.12
C ASP A 67 -0.78 0.01 16.68
N ARG A 68 -0.97 -1.08 15.95
CA ARG A 68 -1.42 -1.13 14.56
C ARG A 68 -2.82 -1.70 14.40
N ALA A 69 -3.50 -2.00 15.51
CA ALA A 69 -4.80 -2.64 15.48
C ALA A 69 -5.89 -1.81 14.77
N GLY A 70 -5.72 -0.49 14.71
CA GLY A 70 -6.62 0.41 13.99
C GLY A 70 -6.48 0.38 12.46
N ARG A 71 -5.47 -0.27 11.92
CA ARG A 71 -5.29 -0.41 10.46
C ARG A 71 -6.33 -1.37 9.91
N ILE A 72 -7.19 -0.88 9.03
CA ILE A 72 -8.25 -1.70 8.44
C ILE A 72 -7.89 -2.16 7.03
N ALA A 73 -7.19 -1.33 6.29
CA ALA A 73 -6.67 -1.66 4.97
C ALA A 73 -5.27 -1.07 4.78
N ALA A 74 -4.52 -1.67 3.87
CA ALA A 74 -3.28 -1.13 3.35
C ALA A 74 -3.47 -0.76 1.88
N TRP A 75 -2.62 0.11 1.39
CA TRP A 75 -2.61 0.50 -0.02
C TRP A 75 -1.19 0.75 -0.50
N GLY A 76 -0.99 0.57 -1.80
CA GLY A 76 0.26 0.89 -2.47
C GLY A 76 -0.01 1.47 -3.85
N CYS A 77 0.69 2.55 -4.19
CA CYS A 77 0.66 3.16 -5.51
C CYS A 77 2.05 3.11 -6.13
N TYR A 78 2.18 2.42 -7.25
CA TYR A 78 3.44 2.28 -7.96
C TYR A 78 3.71 3.55 -8.76
N LEU A 79 4.86 4.20 -8.50
CA LEU A 79 5.20 5.47 -9.13
C LEU A 79 6.00 5.29 -10.41
N ASN A 80 6.53 4.10 -10.66
CA ASN A 80 7.21 3.76 -11.89
C ASN A 80 7.01 2.29 -12.25
N THR A 81 7.23 1.97 -13.51
CA THR A 81 7.20 0.61 -14.01
C THR A 81 8.57 -0.05 -13.83
N VAL A 82 8.57 -1.25 -13.23
CA VAL A 82 9.76 -2.10 -13.10
C VAL A 82 9.54 -3.32 -13.98
N ASP A 83 10.41 -3.52 -14.98
CA ASP A 83 10.24 -4.57 -15.98
C ASP A 83 10.47 -5.98 -15.41
N GLN A 84 11.39 -6.12 -14.45
CA GLN A 84 11.71 -7.39 -13.81
C GLN A 84 11.77 -7.24 -12.30
N GLY A 85 11.03 -8.10 -11.61
CA GLY A 85 10.93 -8.03 -10.15
C GLY A 85 10.06 -6.88 -9.66
N GLY A 86 10.18 -6.54 -8.40
CA GLY A 86 9.48 -5.41 -7.79
C GLY A 86 7.99 -5.65 -7.51
N GLU A 87 7.50 -6.87 -7.70
CA GLU A 87 6.10 -7.21 -7.44
C GLU A 87 5.78 -7.13 -5.94
N THR A 88 4.54 -6.86 -5.63
CA THR A 88 3.95 -7.17 -4.33
C THR A 88 3.31 -8.55 -4.43
N GLU A 89 3.63 -9.44 -3.49
CA GLU A 89 3.18 -10.83 -3.50
C GLU A 89 2.35 -11.14 -2.27
N TRP A 90 1.17 -11.73 -2.48
CA TRP A 90 0.28 -12.19 -1.41
C TRP A 90 0.34 -13.71 -1.29
N LEU A 91 0.67 -14.18 -0.09
CA LEU A 91 0.97 -15.58 0.19
C LEU A 91 -0.26 -16.50 -0.03
N TYR A 92 -1.35 -16.20 0.66
CA TYR A 92 -2.51 -17.09 0.67
C TYR A 92 -3.35 -17.00 -0.61
N GLN A 93 -3.37 -15.84 -1.25
CA GLN A 93 -4.02 -15.66 -2.55
C GLN A 93 -3.18 -16.24 -3.70
N GLY A 94 -1.88 -16.42 -3.49
CA GLY A 94 -0.98 -16.95 -4.52
C GLY A 94 -0.83 -16.04 -5.73
N ILE A 95 -0.86 -14.71 -5.51
CA ILE A 95 -0.76 -13.72 -6.59
C ILE A 95 0.41 -12.79 -6.41
N ARG A 96 0.92 -12.29 -7.53
CA ARG A 96 1.91 -11.22 -7.61
C ARG A 96 1.36 -10.10 -8.48
N ILE A 97 1.47 -8.86 -8.00
CA ILE A 97 1.08 -7.68 -8.76
C ILE A 97 2.36 -6.92 -9.14
N PRO A 98 2.60 -6.72 -10.44
CA PRO A 98 3.81 -6.03 -10.90
C PRO A 98 3.74 -4.54 -10.57
N SER A 99 4.93 -3.93 -10.44
CA SER A 99 5.06 -2.48 -10.32
C SER A 99 4.84 -1.85 -11.69
N ILE A 100 3.64 -1.33 -11.91
CA ILE A 100 3.25 -0.60 -13.12
C ILE A 100 2.86 0.81 -12.71
N GLN A 101 3.49 1.81 -13.32
CA GLN A 101 3.29 3.21 -13.01
C GLN A 101 1.80 3.58 -13.02
N GLY A 102 1.35 4.22 -11.95
CA GLY A 102 -0.02 4.71 -11.79
C GLY A 102 -1.01 3.70 -11.22
N ASN A 103 -0.64 2.42 -11.09
CA ASN A 103 -1.53 1.43 -10.49
C ASN A 103 -1.55 1.58 -8.98
N LEU A 104 -2.76 1.54 -8.41
CA LEU A 104 -3.03 1.54 -6.98
C LEU A 104 -3.66 0.19 -6.59
N VAL A 105 -3.18 -0.38 -5.50
CA VAL A 105 -3.72 -1.62 -4.92
C VAL A 105 -4.16 -1.34 -3.50
N ILE A 106 -5.35 -1.83 -3.13
CA ILE A 106 -5.89 -1.77 -1.77
C ILE A 106 -6.18 -3.20 -1.32
N TRP A 107 -5.80 -3.52 -0.08
CA TRP A 107 -6.06 -4.85 0.50
C TRP A 107 -6.32 -4.75 2.00
N PRO A 108 -7.04 -5.73 2.59
CA PRO A 108 -7.26 -5.76 4.04
C PRO A 108 -5.95 -5.83 4.82
N ALA A 109 -5.87 -5.12 5.93
CA ALA A 109 -4.68 -5.09 6.77
C ALA A 109 -4.48 -6.37 7.61
N ALA A 110 -5.43 -7.31 7.57
CA ALA A 110 -5.47 -8.50 8.39
C ALA A 110 -4.56 -9.63 7.89
N PHE A 111 -4.36 -10.63 8.74
CA PHE A 111 -3.49 -11.79 8.48
C PHE A 111 -3.85 -12.59 7.22
N THR A 112 -5.10 -12.53 6.78
CA THR A 112 -5.56 -13.19 5.54
C THR A 112 -4.84 -12.67 4.29
N HIS A 113 -4.30 -11.45 4.36
CA HIS A 113 -3.56 -10.80 3.27
C HIS A 113 -2.09 -10.59 3.61
N THR A 114 -1.49 -11.64 4.18
CA THR A 114 -0.03 -11.70 4.39
C THR A 114 0.68 -11.54 3.05
N HIS A 115 1.63 -10.62 2.99
CA HIS A 115 2.29 -10.21 1.75
C HIS A 115 3.74 -9.83 1.97
N ARG A 116 4.47 -9.63 0.88
CA ARG A 116 5.84 -9.13 0.85
C ARG A 116 6.12 -8.33 -0.41
N GLY A 117 7.15 -7.49 -0.36
CA GLY A 117 7.70 -6.81 -1.54
C GLY A 117 8.88 -7.59 -2.11
N ASN A 118 8.77 -8.03 -3.35
CA ASN A 118 9.88 -8.68 -4.04
C ASN A 118 10.89 -7.64 -4.53
N PRO A 119 12.20 -7.98 -4.58
CA PRO A 119 13.21 -7.04 -5.01
C PRO A 119 13.02 -6.66 -6.49
N PRO A 120 13.16 -5.37 -6.84
CA PRO A 120 13.30 -4.99 -8.24
C PRO A 120 14.64 -5.51 -8.77
N LEU A 121 14.65 -5.98 -10.00
CA LEU A 121 15.84 -6.55 -10.63
C LEU A 121 16.35 -5.69 -11.79
N SER A 122 15.46 -5.03 -12.52
CA SER A 122 15.80 -4.26 -13.73
C SER A 122 16.02 -2.77 -13.50
N GLY A 123 15.76 -2.27 -12.30
CA GLY A 123 15.89 -0.85 -11.96
C GLY A 123 15.35 -0.52 -10.59
N GLU A 124 15.38 0.75 -10.23
CA GLU A 124 14.83 1.26 -8.97
C GLU A 124 13.31 1.17 -8.96
N LYS A 125 12.73 0.96 -7.78
CA LYS A 125 11.29 0.98 -7.54
C LYS A 125 10.93 2.14 -6.64
N TYR A 126 9.90 2.90 -7.01
CA TYR A 126 9.32 3.96 -6.20
C TYR A 126 7.86 3.62 -5.90
N LEU A 127 7.52 3.65 -4.62
CA LEU A 127 6.20 3.28 -4.12
C LEU A 127 5.70 4.31 -3.11
N LEU A 128 4.47 4.80 -3.30
CA LEU A 128 3.71 5.42 -2.22
C LEU A 128 2.91 4.33 -1.53
N THR A 129 2.96 4.29 -0.20
CA THR A 129 2.20 3.30 0.57
C THR A 129 1.73 3.89 1.90
N GLY A 130 0.74 3.25 2.47
CA GLY A 130 0.16 3.65 3.74
C GLY A 130 -1.04 2.80 4.11
N TRP A 131 -1.84 3.34 5.01
CA TRP A 131 -2.94 2.60 5.61
C TRP A 131 -4.19 3.45 5.66
N ILE A 132 -5.35 2.78 5.65
CA ILE A 132 -6.63 3.33 6.04
C ILE A 132 -6.89 2.85 7.46
N GLU A 133 -7.11 3.77 8.37
CA GLU A 133 -7.21 3.51 9.80
C GLU A 133 -8.53 4.01 10.39
N LEU A 134 -8.93 3.38 11.46
CA LEU A 134 -10.07 3.79 12.29
C LEU A 134 -9.77 5.04 13.11
#